data_7a4406d759a500ba90b1a47ad1565415
#
_entry.id   7a4406d759a500ba90b1a47ad1565415
#
_cell.length_a   1.000
_cell.length_b   1.000
_cell.length_c   1.000
_cell.angle_alpha   90.00
_cell.angle_beta   90.00
_cell.angle_gamma   90.00
#
_symmetry.space_group_name_H-M   'P 1'
#
loop_
_entity.id
_entity.type
_entity.pdbx_description
1 polymer ?
#
loop_
_entity_poly.entity_id
_entity_poly.type
_entity_poly.pdbx_seq_one_letter_code
_entity_poly.pdbx_strand_id
1 'polypeptide(L)'
;MPQEPLSQHPGGPQPPVGYEQPAPQPPFEQAPQSAAAATVYWKEPRKSRGWIVALVAIIAVCLVSVFGIVSCTSAIAGLGGSNAYDSEPLLPNTVAVIDIDSTIQYDGTTNSPDGLKQQLDVAANDSRIIAVVLRVNSGGGVATAGEEMSTYVKEFREDTGKPVVVSSASTNASAAYEISSQADYIFTAHTTAIGAIGTAIQVVDYSGLMTMLGISTEDITSAESKDSTYGTRKLTDEERAYYQAQVDQINETFIQTVADGRNMSVDEVRALATGLTFTGDDAVKNGLADEIGTKEDAIEYAAMLAGHSSDYETVNLRQHSSDDISTLIDLISENKSISADQLASALKELESNGSIAK
;
A
#
# COMPACT_ATOMS: atom_id res chain seq x y z
N MET A 1 4.73 13.50 79.14
CA MET A 1 3.83 12.69 79.96
C MET A 1 2.42 13.05 79.61
N PRO A 2 1.46 12.17 79.35
CA PRO A 2 1.52 10.69 79.54
C PRO A 2 1.37 9.90 78.23
N GLN A 3 1.65 8.61 78.37
CA GLN A 3 1.57 7.53 77.37
C GLN A 3 0.12 7.10 77.19
N GLU A 4 -0.26 6.73 75.98
CA GLU A 4 -1.45 5.94 75.68
C GLU A 4 -1.08 4.56 75.15
N PRO A 5 -1.92 3.54 75.41
CA PRO A 5 -1.48 2.15 75.27
C PRO A 5 -1.83 1.54 73.93
N LEU A 6 -0.97 0.57 73.55
CA LEU A 6 -1.11 -0.40 72.49
C LEU A 6 -2.42 -1.18 72.58
N SER A 7 -3.27 -1.20 71.52
CA SER A 7 -4.35 -2.16 71.40
C SER A 7 -3.96 -3.27 70.41
N GLN A 8 -4.16 -4.49 70.89
CA GLN A 8 -3.79 -5.76 70.34
C GLN A 8 -4.57 -6.18 69.09
N HIS A 9 -3.92 -6.74 68.11
CA HIS A 9 -4.52 -7.61 67.12
C HIS A 9 -4.94 -8.94 67.72
N PRO A 10 -6.04 -9.55 67.26
CA PRO A 10 -6.01 -10.96 66.95
C PRO A 10 -6.78 -11.27 65.64
N GLY A 11 -6.21 -12.05 64.81
CA GLY A 11 -6.88 -12.64 63.67
C GLY A 11 -5.90 -13.56 62.91
N GLY A 12 -5.84 -14.80 63.33
CA GLY A 12 -5.10 -15.86 62.64
C GLY A 12 -5.69 -16.22 61.28
N PRO A 13 -4.93 -16.95 60.47
CA PRO A 13 -5.30 -17.28 59.11
C PRO A 13 -6.50 -18.23 59.02
N GLN A 14 -7.49 -17.89 58.20
CA GLN A 14 -8.58 -18.78 57.85
C GLN A 14 -8.08 -19.95 56.97
N PRO A 15 -8.64 -21.17 57.10
CA PRO A 15 -8.30 -22.29 56.26
C PRO A 15 -8.91 -22.15 54.86
N PRO A 16 -8.31 -22.81 53.86
CA PRO A 16 -8.79 -22.71 52.45
C PRO A 16 -10.16 -23.35 52.31
N VAL A 17 -11.03 -22.68 51.56
CA VAL A 17 -12.34 -23.13 51.13
C VAL A 17 -12.19 -24.34 50.21
N GLY A 18 -12.74 -25.48 50.62
CA GLY A 18 -12.69 -26.72 49.85
C GLY A 18 -13.51 -26.59 48.56
N TYR A 19 -12.94 -27.08 47.50
CA TYR A 19 -13.61 -27.25 46.23
C TYR A 19 -14.65 -28.40 46.36
N GLU A 20 -15.91 -28.10 46.22
CA GLU A 20 -16.96 -29.09 46.05
C GLU A 20 -16.80 -29.77 44.68
N GLN A 21 -16.65 -31.10 44.69
CA GLN A 21 -16.64 -31.91 43.48
C GLN A 21 -18.08 -31.95 42.90
N PRO A 22 -18.26 -31.80 41.57
CA PRO A 22 -19.56 -31.98 40.96
C PRO A 22 -20.05 -33.43 41.08
N ALA A 23 -21.36 -33.56 41.36
CA ALA A 23 -22.04 -34.84 41.52
C ALA A 23 -21.93 -35.72 40.26
N PRO A 24 -21.88 -37.05 40.42
CA PRO A 24 -21.78 -38.01 39.33
C PRO A 24 -23.08 -37.99 38.47
N GLN A 25 -22.91 -37.94 37.15
CA GLN A 25 -23.99 -38.00 36.18
C GLN A 25 -24.61 -39.44 36.17
N PRO A 26 -25.94 -39.58 35.99
CA PRO A 26 -26.59 -40.88 35.92
C PRO A 26 -26.21 -41.65 34.64
N PRO A 27 -26.21 -42.97 34.67
CA PRO A 27 -25.84 -43.82 33.54
C PRO A 27 -26.80 -43.69 32.40
N PHE A 28 -26.30 -43.61 31.16
CA PHE A 28 -27.08 -43.64 29.94
C PHE A 28 -27.88 -44.94 29.83
N GLU A 29 -29.18 -44.81 29.76
CA GLU A 29 -30.12 -45.88 29.49
C GLU A 29 -29.99 -46.36 28.04
N GLN A 30 -29.61 -47.64 27.85
CA GLN A 30 -29.51 -48.24 26.53
C GLN A 30 -30.92 -48.52 25.99
N ALA A 31 -31.25 -47.97 24.84
CA ALA A 31 -32.47 -48.27 24.10
C ALA A 31 -32.47 -49.74 23.60
N PRO A 32 -33.65 -50.41 23.55
CA PRO A 32 -33.74 -51.83 23.21
C PRO A 32 -33.47 -52.10 21.74
N GLN A 33 -32.56 -53.04 21.48
CA GLN A 33 -32.39 -53.64 20.15
C GLN A 33 -33.56 -54.61 19.86
N SER A 34 -34.41 -54.23 18.93
CA SER A 34 -35.21 -55.21 18.20
C SER A 34 -35.66 -54.64 16.87
N ALA A 35 -35.04 -55.04 15.79
CA ALA A 35 -35.68 -55.09 14.49
C ALA A 35 -35.00 -56.13 13.61
N ALA A 36 -35.77 -57.01 13.13
CA ALA A 36 -35.45 -58.15 12.30
C ALA A 36 -34.66 -57.78 11.04
N ALA A 37 -33.62 -58.59 10.74
CA ALA A 37 -32.85 -58.50 9.53
C ALA A 37 -33.72 -58.89 8.31
N ALA A 38 -34.09 -57.89 7.51
CA ALA A 38 -34.55 -58.10 6.15
C ALA A 38 -33.32 -58.25 5.25
N THR A 39 -33.08 -59.47 4.77
CA THR A 39 -32.06 -59.77 3.78
C THR A 39 -32.45 -59.16 2.44
N VAL A 40 -31.88 -58.00 2.12
CA VAL A 40 -31.99 -57.41 0.78
C VAL A 40 -30.96 -58.09 -0.11
N TYR A 41 -31.44 -58.88 -1.07
CA TYR A 41 -30.60 -59.47 -2.14
C TYR A 41 -30.16 -58.33 -3.09
N TRP A 42 -28.90 -57.93 -2.98
CA TRP A 42 -28.29 -57.03 -3.96
C TRP A 42 -27.85 -57.87 -5.18
N LYS A 43 -28.48 -57.61 -6.33
CA LYS A 43 -28.08 -58.15 -7.61
C LYS A 43 -26.79 -57.40 -8.01
N GLU A 44 -25.66 -58.09 -8.07
CA GLU A 44 -24.41 -57.51 -8.50
C GLU A 44 -24.53 -56.85 -9.89
N PRO A 45 -24.20 -55.57 -10.05
CA PRO A 45 -24.16 -54.96 -11.38
C PRO A 45 -23.04 -55.56 -12.22
N ARG A 46 -23.38 -55.97 -13.41
CA ARG A 46 -22.36 -56.42 -14.43
C ARG A 46 -21.31 -55.32 -14.59
N LYS A 47 -20.06 -55.64 -14.31
CA LYS A 47 -18.91 -54.73 -14.54
C LYS A 47 -18.83 -54.42 -16.04
N SER A 48 -19.46 -53.31 -16.45
CA SER A 48 -19.28 -52.76 -17.77
C SER A 48 -17.92 -52.02 -17.78
N ARG A 49 -17.01 -52.38 -18.66
CA ARG A 49 -15.72 -51.71 -18.84
C ARG A 49 -15.86 -50.28 -19.41
N GLY A 50 -17.07 -49.82 -19.66
CA GLY A 50 -17.37 -48.50 -20.20
C GLY A 50 -16.89 -47.36 -19.33
N TRP A 51 -16.84 -47.52 -18.00
CA TRP A 51 -16.35 -46.50 -17.09
C TRP A 51 -14.79 -46.25 -17.25
N ILE A 52 -14.04 -47.30 -17.63
CA ILE A 52 -12.61 -47.22 -17.90
C ILE A 52 -12.38 -46.35 -19.16
N VAL A 53 -13.20 -46.57 -20.20
CA VAL A 53 -13.12 -45.75 -21.42
C VAL A 53 -13.47 -44.31 -21.17
N ALA A 54 -14.50 -44.06 -20.33
CA ALA A 54 -14.85 -42.70 -19.91
C ALA A 54 -13.72 -42.02 -19.08
N LEU A 55 -13.12 -42.77 -18.16
CA LEU A 55 -11.98 -42.26 -17.36
C LEU A 55 -10.77 -41.91 -18.22
N VAL A 56 -10.44 -42.80 -19.17
CA VAL A 56 -9.32 -42.55 -20.11
C VAL A 56 -9.60 -41.35 -21.02
N ALA A 57 -10.85 -41.18 -21.46
CA ALA A 57 -11.25 -40.01 -22.24
C ALA A 57 -11.13 -38.72 -21.43
N ILE A 58 -11.56 -38.71 -20.16
CA ILE A 58 -11.43 -37.56 -19.26
C ILE A 58 -9.96 -37.22 -19.00
N ILE A 59 -9.12 -38.25 -18.74
CA ILE A 59 -7.68 -38.05 -18.54
C ILE A 59 -7.02 -37.50 -19.83
N ALA A 60 -7.41 -37.98 -21.00
CA ALA A 60 -6.90 -37.48 -22.26
C ALA A 60 -7.29 -36.00 -22.49
N VAL A 61 -8.53 -35.63 -22.20
CA VAL A 61 -9.00 -34.25 -22.29
C VAL A 61 -8.26 -33.36 -21.27
N CYS A 62 -8.08 -33.83 -20.03
CA CYS A 62 -7.32 -33.10 -19.02
C CYS A 62 -5.85 -32.90 -19.43
N LEU A 63 -5.20 -33.94 -19.99
CA LEU A 63 -3.83 -33.84 -20.48
C LEU A 63 -3.68 -32.91 -21.69
N VAL A 64 -4.63 -32.91 -22.62
CA VAL A 64 -4.67 -31.98 -23.75
C VAL A 64 -4.93 -30.54 -23.23
N SER A 65 -5.80 -30.37 -22.25
CA SER A 65 -6.06 -29.07 -21.63
C SER A 65 -4.82 -28.53 -20.87
N VAL A 66 -4.17 -29.39 -20.07
CA VAL A 66 -2.93 -29.02 -19.36
C VAL A 66 -1.79 -28.75 -20.35
N PHE A 67 -1.65 -29.54 -21.40
CA PHE A 67 -0.64 -29.30 -22.43
C PHE A 67 -0.95 -28.04 -23.25
N GLY A 68 -2.23 -27.75 -23.51
CA GLY A 68 -2.68 -26.49 -24.13
C GLY A 68 -2.37 -25.29 -23.25
N ILE A 69 -2.65 -25.39 -21.96
CA ILE A 69 -2.36 -24.30 -20.98
C ILE A 69 -0.85 -24.11 -20.84
N VAL A 70 -0.07 -25.19 -20.71
CA VAL A 70 1.40 -25.10 -20.60
C VAL A 70 2.02 -24.58 -21.92
N SER A 71 1.47 -24.94 -23.08
CA SER A 71 1.95 -24.41 -24.38
C SER A 71 1.55 -22.95 -24.58
N CYS A 72 0.37 -22.52 -24.10
CA CYS A 72 -0.02 -21.11 -24.08
C CYS A 72 0.83 -20.31 -23.08
N THR A 73 1.09 -20.84 -21.87
CA THR A 73 1.91 -20.12 -20.89
C THR A 73 3.38 -20.03 -21.32
N SER A 74 3.93 -21.01 -22.02
CA SER A 74 5.29 -20.89 -22.59
C SER A 74 5.36 -19.97 -23.82
N ALA A 75 4.29 -19.86 -24.61
CA ALA A 75 4.18 -18.85 -25.67
C ALA A 75 4.00 -17.45 -25.10
N ILE A 76 3.23 -17.29 -24.01
CA ILE A 76 3.04 -16.03 -23.27
C ILE A 76 4.31 -15.67 -22.50
N ALA A 77 5.02 -16.64 -21.90
CA ALA A 77 6.31 -16.40 -21.24
C ALA A 77 7.43 -16.03 -22.23
N GLY A 78 7.32 -16.44 -23.49
CA GLY A 78 8.23 -16.01 -24.56
C GLY A 78 7.88 -14.64 -25.16
N LEU A 79 6.66 -14.14 -24.90
CA LEU A 79 6.20 -12.79 -25.23
C LEU A 79 6.23 -11.85 -24.00
N GLY A 80 6.44 -12.39 -22.80
CA GLY A 80 6.40 -11.69 -21.53
C GLY A 80 7.74 -11.11 -21.08
N GLY A 81 8.46 -10.48 -21.99
CA GLY A 81 9.66 -9.69 -21.70
C GLY A 81 9.53 -8.22 -22.09
N SER A 82 8.36 -7.78 -22.53
CA SER A 82 8.07 -6.34 -22.70
C SER A 82 7.18 -5.88 -21.56
N ASN A 83 7.74 -5.07 -20.68
CA ASN A 83 6.98 -4.27 -19.75
C ASN A 83 5.89 -3.54 -20.55
N ALA A 84 4.63 -3.91 -20.36
CA ALA A 84 3.51 -3.33 -21.06
C ALA A 84 3.25 -1.92 -20.48
N TYR A 85 3.96 -0.94 -21.00
CA TYR A 85 3.65 0.47 -20.86
C TYR A 85 2.84 0.90 -22.07
N ASP A 86 2.04 1.91 -21.87
CA ASP A 86 1.11 2.49 -22.83
C ASP A 86 1.55 2.25 -24.28
N SER A 87 0.70 1.62 -25.07
CA SER A 87 1.03 0.94 -26.32
C SER A 87 1.42 1.85 -27.48
N GLU A 88 1.68 3.13 -27.24
CA GLU A 88 2.37 3.94 -28.23
C GLU A 88 3.86 3.62 -28.21
N PRO A 89 4.47 3.38 -29.39
CA PRO A 89 5.90 3.14 -29.42
C PRO A 89 6.62 4.37 -28.87
N LEU A 90 7.32 4.22 -27.75
CA LEU A 90 8.11 5.32 -27.20
C LEU A 90 9.04 5.85 -28.28
N LEU A 91 8.94 7.15 -28.54
CA LEU A 91 9.84 7.84 -29.44
C LEU A 91 11.16 8.18 -28.73
N PRO A 92 12.23 8.40 -29.47
CA PRO A 92 13.47 8.92 -28.89
C PRO A 92 13.20 10.25 -28.15
N ASN A 93 14.03 10.54 -27.12
CA ASN A 93 13.95 11.78 -26.34
C ASN A 93 12.62 11.96 -25.59
N THR A 94 12.07 10.88 -25.01
CA THR A 94 10.82 10.93 -24.27
C THR A 94 11.02 11.38 -22.82
N VAL A 95 10.23 12.34 -22.37
CA VAL A 95 10.07 12.68 -20.94
C VAL A 95 8.96 11.83 -20.35
N ALA A 96 9.28 11.04 -19.36
CA ALA A 96 8.31 10.19 -18.66
C ALA A 96 7.63 10.97 -17.53
N VAL A 97 6.30 10.95 -17.46
CA VAL A 97 5.51 11.53 -16.37
C VAL A 97 5.02 10.40 -15.48
N ILE A 98 5.26 10.51 -14.18
CA ILE A 98 4.79 9.60 -13.14
C ILE A 98 3.88 10.38 -12.21
N ASP A 99 2.62 9.93 -12.07
CA ASP A 99 1.64 10.58 -11.21
C ASP A 99 1.72 10.02 -9.77
N ILE A 100 1.82 10.92 -8.78
CA ILE A 100 1.68 10.64 -7.34
C ILE A 100 0.47 11.44 -6.88
N ASP A 101 -0.73 10.86 -6.92
CA ASP A 101 -2.00 11.60 -6.86
C ASP A 101 -2.96 11.17 -5.73
N SER A 102 -2.51 10.32 -4.80
CA SER A 102 -3.32 9.90 -3.65
C SER A 102 -2.48 9.73 -2.37
N THR A 103 -3.04 9.05 -1.36
CA THR A 103 -2.32 8.77 -0.11
C THR A 103 -1.18 7.79 -0.35
N ILE A 104 -0.01 8.11 0.15
CA ILE A 104 1.19 7.26 0.10
C ILE A 104 1.06 6.13 1.11
N GLN A 105 1.09 4.89 0.64
CA GLN A 105 0.92 3.69 1.47
C GLN A 105 1.47 2.43 0.77
N TYR A 106 1.48 1.29 1.48
CA TYR A 106 1.94 0.01 0.93
C TYR A 106 0.75 -0.77 0.33
N ASP A 107 0.24 -0.34 -0.82
CA ASP A 107 -0.92 -0.95 -1.49
C ASP A 107 -0.63 -1.46 -2.90
N GLY A 108 0.63 -1.35 -3.35
CA GLY A 108 1.06 -1.78 -4.67
C GLY A 108 0.64 -0.86 -5.82
N THR A 109 -0.01 0.29 -5.55
CA THR A 109 -0.33 1.31 -6.56
C THR A 109 0.86 2.19 -6.88
N THR A 110 0.71 3.14 -7.82
CA THR A 110 1.73 4.16 -8.14
C THR A 110 2.13 5.02 -6.94
N ASN A 111 1.26 5.10 -5.91
CA ASN A 111 1.50 5.84 -4.68
C ASN A 111 2.12 4.97 -3.58
N SER A 112 2.67 3.81 -3.97
CA SER A 112 3.41 2.91 -3.10
C SER A 112 4.88 2.83 -3.50
N PRO A 113 5.78 2.40 -2.59
CA PRO A 113 7.17 2.16 -2.92
C PRO A 113 7.37 1.23 -4.13
N ASP A 114 6.66 0.08 -4.16
CA ASP A 114 6.75 -0.89 -5.24
C ASP A 114 6.30 -0.29 -6.58
N GLY A 115 5.20 0.46 -6.57
CA GLY A 115 4.66 1.06 -7.79
C GLY A 115 5.55 2.16 -8.36
N LEU A 116 6.06 3.06 -7.53
CA LEU A 116 7.02 4.07 -7.96
C LEU A 116 8.32 3.43 -8.45
N LYS A 117 8.87 2.48 -7.70
CA LYS A 117 10.09 1.76 -8.07
C LYS A 117 9.98 1.11 -9.45
N GLN A 118 8.86 0.44 -9.72
CA GLN A 118 8.61 -0.19 -11.01
C GLN A 118 8.65 0.82 -12.16
N GLN A 119 8.03 1.99 -12.01
CA GLN A 119 8.02 3.03 -13.03
C GLN A 119 9.40 3.66 -13.21
N LEU A 120 10.14 3.89 -12.12
CA LEU A 120 11.51 4.38 -12.18
C LEU A 120 12.45 3.35 -12.86
N ASP A 121 12.27 2.05 -12.58
CA ASP A 121 13.06 0.99 -13.22
C ASP A 121 12.83 0.95 -14.75
N VAL A 122 11.60 1.21 -15.19
CA VAL A 122 11.33 1.37 -16.63
C VAL A 122 12.04 2.58 -17.19
N ALA A 123 11.88 3.73 -16.54
CA ALA A 123 12.56 4.94 -16.98
C ALA A 123 14.09 4.78 -16.97
N ALA A 124 14.64 4.00 -16.03
CA ALA A 124 16.08 3.72 -15.96
C ALA A 124 16.56 2.85 -17.13
N ASN A 125 15.82 1.78 -17.45
CA ASN A 125 16.23 0.76 -18.40
C ASN A 125 15.91 1.11 -19.85
N ASP A 126 15.05 2.10 -20.12
CA ASP A 126 14.74 2.54 -21.49
C ASP A 126 15.58 3.76 -21.87
N SER A 127 16.47 3.59 -22.85
CA SER A 127 17.35 4.66 -23.34
C SER A 127 16.60 5.77 -24.09
N ARG A 128 15.34 5.53 -24.50
CA ARG A 128 14.49 6.54 -25.15
C ARG A 128 13.93 7.53 -24.13
N ILE A 129 13.79 7.12 -22.88
CA ILE A 129 13.40 8.01 -21.76
C ILE A 129 14.62 8.78 -21.30
N ILE A 130 14.57 10.11 -21.43
CA ILE A 130 15.68 11.02 -21.13
C ILE A 130 15.56 11.73 -19.79
N ALA A 131 14.33 11.86 -19.27
CA ALA A 131 14.03 12.53 -18.01
C ALA A 131 12.72 12.01 -17.40
N VAL A 132 12.51 12.28 -16.11
CA VAL A 132 11.27 11.95 -15.38
C VAL A 132 10.65 13.23 -14.81
N VAL A 133 9.34 13.37 -14.93
CA VAL A 133 8.55 14.37 -14.22
C VAL A 133 7.63 13.67 -13.23
N LEU A 134 7.81 13.96 -11.94
CA LEU A 134 6.86 13.53 -10.91
C LEU A 134 5.74 14.56 -10.82
N ARG A 135 4.54 14.17 -11.24
CA ARG A 135 3.34 15.00 -11.07
C ARG A 135 2.70 14.67 -9.72
N VAL A 136 2.84 15.58 -8.77
CA VAL A 136 2.49 15.32 -7.37
C VAL A 136 1.21 16.06 -6.98
N ASN A 137 0.22 15.31 -6.47
CA ASN A 137 -1.04 15.80 -5.93
C ASN A 137 -1.42 14.97 -4.68
N SER A 138 -0.59 14.97 -3.66
CA SER A 138 -0.73 14.10 -2.50
C SER A 138 -0.52 14.87 -1.20
N GLY A 139 -1.33 14.58 -0.20
CA GLY A 139 -1.16 15.06 1.18
C GLY A 139 -0.13 14.27 1.99
N GLY A 140 0.57 13.31 1.37
CA GLY A 140 1.48 12.40 2.05
C GLY A 140 0.80 11.11 2.49
N GLY A 141 1.30 10.49 3.55
CA GLY A 141 0.79 9.21 4.04
C GLY A 141 1.72 8.54 5.05
N VAL A 142 2.01 7.26 4.83
CA VAL A 142 2.86 6.45 5.71
C VAL A 142 4.31 6.93 5.62
N ALA A 143 4.90 7.30 6.74
CA ALA A 143 6.25 7.88 6.81
C ALA A 143 7.31 6.95 6.18
N THR A 144 7.32 5.67 6.55
CA THR A 144 8.27 4.69 6.00
C THR A 144 8.12 4.50 4.49
N ALA A 145 6.91 4.61 3.93
CA ALA A 145 6.72 4.56 2.49
C ALA A 145 7.27 5.82 1.80
N GLY A 146 7.11 7.00 2.41
CA GLY A 146 7.71 8.25 1.93
C GLY A 146 9.23 8.21 1.92
N GLU A 147 9.84 7.74 3.01
CA GLU A 147 11.29 7.55 3.14
C GLU A 147 11.84 6.60 2.06
N GLU A 148 11.17 5.47 1.84
CA GLU A 148 11.57 4.48 0.83
C GLU A 148 11.44 5.05 -0.59
N MET A 149 10.32 5.71 -0.90
CA MET A 149 10.11 6.34 -2.21
C MET A 149 11.08 7.50 -2.46
N SER A 150 11.41 8.29 -1.44
CA SER A 150 12.41 9.35 -1.56
C SER A 150 13.80 8.79 -1.87
N THR A 151 14.15 7.67 -1.25
CA THR A 151 15.40 6.95 -1.54
C THR A 151 15.43 6.48 -3.00
N TYR A 152 14.34 5.92 -3.53
CA TYR A 152 14.28 5.48 -4.93
C TYR A 152 14.44 6.62 -5.94
N VAL A 153 13.87 7.80 -5.65
CA VAL A 153 14.06 8.99 -6.51
C VAL A 153 15.52 9.42 -6.50
N LYS A 154 16.14 9.45 -5.33
CA LYS A 154 17.56 9.80 -5.19
C LYS A 154 18.47 8.82 -5.94
N GLU A 155 18.30 7.51 -5.70
CA GLU A 155 19.07 6.45 -6.38
C GLU A 155 18.89 6.50 -7.89
N PHE A 156 17.64 6.69 -8.38
CA PHE A 156 17.39 6.82 -9.81
C PHE A 156 18.22 7.95 -10.45
N ARG A 157 18.27 9.13 -9.82
CA ARG A 157 19.05 10.25 -10.32
C ARG A 157 20.56 9.97 -10.29
N GLU A 158 21.05 9.42 -9.19
CA GLU A 158 22.48 9.13 -9.00
C GLU A 158 22.96 8.04 -9.95
N ASP A 159 22.18 6.97 -10.15
CA ASP A 159 22.56 5.80 -10.94
C ASP A 159 22.43 6.04 -12.45
N THR A 160 21.39 6.78 -12.88
CA THR A 160 21.11 6.98 -14.30
C THR A 160 21.64 8.29 -14.86
N GLY A 161 21.80 9.30 -14.02
CA GLY A 161 22.09 10.68 -14.43
C GLY A 161 20.92 11.36 -15.19
N LYS A 162 19.74 10.71 -15.27
CA LYS A 162 18.56 11.29 -15.88
C LYS A 162 17.92 12.28 -14.90
N PRO A 163 17.59 13.51 -15.33
CA PRO A 163 16.99 14.49 -14.44
C PRO A 163 15.58 14.09 -13.99
N VAL A 164 15.27 14.42 -12.74
CA VAL A 164 13.93 14.30 -12.16
C VAL A 164 13.44 15.70 -11.80
N VAL A 165 12.29 16.10 -12.36
CA VAL A 165 11.64 17.38 -12.09
C VAL A 165 10.28 17.13 -11.46
N VAL A 166 9.92 17.91 -10.45
CA VAL A 166 8.58 17.83 -9.81
C VAL A 166 7.68 18.92 -10.37
N SER A 167 6.43 18.55 -10.65
CA SER A 167 5.33 19.46 -10.88
C SER A 167 4.28 19.28 -9.79
N SER A 168 4.24 20.19 -8.81
CA SER A 168 3.25 20.17 -7.74
C SER A 168 1.88 20.64 -8.25
N ALA A 169 0.83 19.84 -7.98
CA ALA A 169 -0.55 20.19 -8.29
C ALA A 169 -1.20 20.98 -7.13
N SER A 170 -2.37 20.55 -6.65
CA SER A 170 -3.05 21.22 -5.52
C SER A 170 -2.30 21.04 -4.21
N THR A 171 -1.72 19.85 -3.99
CA THR A 171 -1.06 19.49 -2.73
C THR A 171 0.22 18.69 -3.00
N ASN A 172 1.28 19.06 -2.33
CA ASN A 172 2.55 18.33 -2.28
C ASN A 172 3.09 18.42 -0.86
N ALA A 173 2.63 17.54 0.03
CA ALA A 173 2.81 17.73 1.46
C ALA A 173 3.26 16.45 2.18
N SER A 174 3.93 16.61 3.34
CA SER A 174 4.37 15.52 4.20
C SER A 174 5.22 14.50 3.42
N ALA A 175 4.94 13.20 3.48
CA ALA A 175 5.68 12.17 2.75
C ALA A 175 5.79 12.45 1.22
N ALA A 176 4.78 13.09 0.61
CA ALA A 176 4.87 13.47 -0.80
C ALA A 176 5.93 14.57 -1.03
N TYR A 177 6.06 15.50 -0.09
CA TYR A 177 7.12 16.50 -0.16
C TYR A 177 8.49 15.89 0.12
N GLU A 178 8.60 14.93 1.02
CA GLU A 178 9.82 14.16 1.26
C GLU A 178 10.35 13.54 -0.03
N ILE A 179 9.49 12.87 -0.79
CA ILE A 179 9.81 12.32 -2.11
C ILE A 179 10.24 13.43 -3.07
N SER A 180 9.45 14.50 -3.15
CA SER A 180 9.69 15.62 -4.06
C SER A 180 11.01 16.34 -3.77
N SER A 181 11.43 16.40 -2.51
CA SER A 181 12.65 17.07 -2.08
C SER A 181 13.92 16.48 -2.71
N GLN A 182 13.86 15.24 -3.19
CA GLN A 182 14.97 14.54 -3.82
C GLN A 182 15.10 14.81 -5.33
N ALA A 183 14.19 15.59 -5.94
CA ALA A 183 14.25 15.95 -7.34
C ALA A 183 15.29 17.04 -7.61
N ASP A 184 15.69 17.20 -8.89
CA ASP A 184 16.60 18.24 -9.34
C ASP A 184 15.96 19.63 -9.31
N TYR A 185 14.63 19.70 -9.53
CA TYR A 185 13.89 20.95 -9.57
C TYR A 185 12.42 20.74 -9.23
N ILE A 186 11.82 21.71 -8.54
CA ILE A 186 10.42 21.64 -8.09
C ILE A 186 9.66 22.86 -8.59
N PHE A 187 8.75 22.64 -9.54
CA PHE A 187 7.72 23.59 -9.91
C PHE A 187 6.49 23.47 -9.00
N THR A 188 5.89 24.62 -8.71
CA THR A 188 4.67 24.70 -7.92
C THR A 188 3.73 25.77 -8.47
N ALA A 189 2.42 25.68 -8.24
CA ALA A 189 1.51 26.77 -8.54
C ALA A 189 1.42 27.74 -7.36
N HIS A 190 1.03 29.00 -7.58
CA HIS A 190 0.86 30.01 -6.53
C HIS A 190 0.05 29.51 -5.33
N THR A 191 -0.99 28.73 -5.60
CA THR A 191 -1.99 28.25 -4.61
C THR A 191 -1.75 26.82 -4.12
N THR A 192 -0.69 26.15 -4.56
CA THR A 192 -0.33 24.81 -4.07
C THR A 192 -0.12 24.84 -2.56
N ALA A 193 -0.65 23.86 -1.86
CA ALA A 193 -0.30 23.58 -0.46
C ALA A 193 0.92 22.65 -0.44
N ILE A 194 2.10 23.19 -0.08
CA ILE A 194 3.37 22.45 -0.19
C ILE A 194 4.13 22.43 1.14
N GLY A 195 4.93 21.40 1.37
CA GLY A 195 5.75 21.22 2.56
C GLY A 195 5.11 20.36 3.62
N ALA A 196 4.53 20.92 4.67
CA ALA A 196 4.00 20.20 5.84
C ALA A 196 5.04 19.19 6.39
N ILE A 197 6.28 19.64 6.53
CA ILE A 197 7.36 18.85 7.12
C ILE A 197 7.01 18.63 8.59
N GLY A 198 6.71 17.38 8.94
CA GLY A 198 6.26 16.99 10.27
C GLY A 198 5.72 15.58 10.34
N THR A 199 5.79 15.00 11.54
CA THR A 199 5.34 13.64 11.83
C THR A 199 4.29 13.64 12.92
N ALA A 200 3.31 12.76 12.83
CA ALA A 200 2.27 12.61 13.84
C ALA A 200 1.93 11.14 14.10
N ILE A 201 1.73 10.78 15.36
CA ILE A 201 1.09 9.54 15.78
C ILE A 201 -0.22 9.89 16.44
N GLN A 202 -1.35 9.38 15.91
CA GLN A 202 -2.66 9.59 16.49
C GLN A 202 -3.08 8.37 17.32
N VAL A 203 -3.40 8.59 18.58
CA VAL A 203 -4.02 7.59 19.47
C VAL A 203 -5.39 8.10 19.87
N VAL A 204 -6.42 7.30 19.57
CA VAL A 204 -7.81 7.67 19.90
C VAL A 204 -8.22 6.97 21.20
N ASP A 205 -8.80 7.71 22.13
CA ASP A 205 -9.33 7.18 23.40
C ASP A 205 -10.86 7.10 23.34
N TYR A 206 -11.40 5.88 23.34
CA TYR A 206 -12.83 5.59 23.34
C TYR A 206 -13.35 5.21 24.74
N SER A 207 -12.51 5.19 25.78
CA SER A 207 -12.85 4.67 27.12
C SER A 207 -14.09 5.34 27.74
N GLY A 208 -14.23 6.66 27.54
CA GLY A 208 -15.40 7.41 28.00
C GLY A 208 -16.69 6.99 27.28
N LEU A 209 -16.64 6.79 25.96
CA LEU A 209 -17.78 6.33 25.17
C LEU A 209 -18.18 4.91 25.55
N MET A 210 -17.22 4.02 25.72
CA MET A 210 -17.44 2.62 26.13
C MET A 210 -18.13 2.56 27.50
N THR A 211 -17.66 3.36 28.45
CA THR A 211 -18.30 3.47 29.78
C THR A 211 -19.75 3.92 29.66
N MET A 212 -20.04 4.92 28.82
CA MET A 212 -21.41 5.42 28.62
C MET A 212 -22.34 4.36 28.02
N LEU A 213 -21.80 3.49 27.15
CA LEU A 213 -22.55 2.40 26.50
C LEU A 213 -22.62 1.12 27.35
N GLY A 214 -22.00 1.09 28.53
CA GLY A 214 -21.93 -0.12 29.37
C GLY A 214 -21.05 -1.22 28.79
N ILE A 215 -20.09 -0.87 27.92
CA ILE A 215 -19.11 -1.80 27.32
C ILE A 215 -17.87 -1.81 28.22
N SER A 216 -17.43 -3.00 28.61
CA SER A 216 -16.15 -3.23 29.27
C SER A 216 -15.25 -4.11 28.42
N THR A 217 -13.95 -3.83 28.40
CA THR A 217 -12.92 -4.67 27.81
C THR A 217 -12.00 -5.19 28.90
N GLU A 218 -11.46 -6.38 28.70
CA GLU A 218 -10.41 -6.96 29.51
C GLU A 218 -9.25 -7.31 28.57
N ASP A 219 -8.17 -6.54 28.64
CA ASP A 219 -7.02 -6.71 27.77
C ASP A 219 -5.97 -7.58 28.49
N ILE A 220 -5.77 -8.82 28.03
CA ILE A 220 -4.75 -9.74 28.56
C ILE A 220 -3.50 -9.59 27.70
N THR A 221 -2.48 -8.93 28.23
CA THR A 221 -1.28 -8.58 27.49
C THR A 221 -0.02 -9.18 28.12
N SER A 222 1.02 -9.38 27.31
CA SER A 222 2.32 -9.86 27.77
C SER A 222 3.22 -8.76 28.36
N ALA A 223 2.86 -7.50 28.19
CA ALA A 223 3.59 -6.33 28.65
C ALA A 223 2.63 -5.16 28.88
N GLU A 224 2.94 -4.29 29.82
CA GLU A 224 2.06 -3.23 30.32
C GLU A 224 1.56 -2.27 29.25
N SER A 225 2.42 -1.89 28.29
CA SER A 225 2.06 -0.92 27.22
C SER A 225 1.58 -1.57 25.93
N LYS A 226 1.31 -2.88 25.90
CA LYS A 226 0.93 -3.58 24.67
C LYS A 226 -0.45 -3.15 24.15
N ASP A 227 -1.32 -2.69 25.03
CA ASP A 227 -2.67 -2.20 24.76
C ASP A 227 -2.75 -0.67 24.59
N SER A 228 -1.63 0.03 24.68
CA SER A 228 -1.59 1.50 24.69
C SER A 228 -2.29 2.17 23.52
N THR A 229 -2.33 1.52 22.35
CA THR A 229 -2.98 2.04 21.12
C THR A 229 -4.35 1.44 20.84
N TYR A 230 -4.91 0.58 21.72
CA TYR A 230 -6.23 -0.03 21.50
C TYR A 230 -7.38 0.95 21.66
N GLY A 231 -7.16 2.08 22.33
CA GLY A 231 -8.19 3.09 22.59
C GLY A 231 -9.14 2.75 23.72
N THR A 232 -8.88 1.67 24.47
CA THR A 232 -9.69 1.21 25.60
C THR A 232 -9.37 1.97 26.90
N ARG A 233 -8.24 2.65 26.93
CA ARG A 233 -7.77 3.52 28.02
C ARG A 233 -6.94 4.69 27.51
N LYS A 234 -6.72 5.67 28.38
CA LYS A 234 -5.78 6.77 28.13
C LYS A 234 -4.33 6.26 28.16
N LEU A 235 -3.48 6.92 27.38
CA LEU A 235 -2.04 6.73 27.51
C LEU A 235 -1.57 7.18 28.89
N THR A 236 -0.61 6.43 29.46
CA THR A 236 0.16 6.90 30.61
C THR A 236 1.10 8.04 30.20
N ASP A 237 1.68 8.75 31.16
CA ASP A 237 2.65 9.82 30.89
C ASP A 237 3.94 9.26 30.29
N GLU A 238 4.36 8.05 30.71
CA GLU A 238 5.50 7.32 30.14
C GLU A 238 5.26 6.91 28.69
N GLU A 239 4.09 6.35 28.39
CA GLU A 239 3.71 5.98 27.01
C GLU A 239 3.64 7.20 26.11
N ARG A 240 3.08 8.30 26.60
CA ARG A 240 3.05 9.57 25.86
C ARG A 240 4.47 10.08 25.56
N ALA A 241 5.34 10.07 26.56
CA ALA A 241 6.74 10.50 26.38
C ALA A 241 7.48 9.58 25.38
N TYR A 242 7.21 8.28 25.44
CA TYR A 242 7.78 7.31 24.51
C TYR A 242 7.35 7.58 23.06
N TYR A 243 6.05 7.75 22.81
CA TYR A 243 5.55 8.08 21.47
C TYR A 243 6.02 9.46 20.98
N GLN A 244 6.14 10.44 21.88
CA GLN A 244 6.70 11.73 21.52
C GLN A 244 8.16 11.60 21.04
N ALA A 245 8.99 10.83 21.76
CA ALA A 245 10.36 10.60 21.35
C ALA A 245 10.46 9.88 19.98
N GLN A 246 9.55 8.96 19.67
CA GLN A 246 9.46 8.34 18.34
C GLN A 246 9.09 9.36 17.25
N VAL A 247 8.08 10.20 17.50
CA VAL A 247 7.67 11.27 16.58
C VAL A 247 8.84 12.22 16.30
N ASP A 248 9.56 12.63 17.35
CA ASP A 248 10.70 13.54 17.24
C ASP A 248 11.83 12.90 16.40
N GLN A 249 12.12 11.61 16.61
CA GLN A 249 13.14 10.89 15.85
C GLN A 249 12.76 10.74 14.37
N ILE A 250 11.53 10.36 14.06
CA ILE A 250 11.04 10.23 12.67
C ILE A 250 11.08 11.61 11.99
N ASN A 251 10.66 12.66 12.70
CA ASN A 251 10.68 14.01 12.18
C ASN A 251 12.10 14.50 11.87
N GLU A 252 13.09 14.13 12.69
CA GLU A 252 14.49 14.48 12.45
C GLU A 252 15.02 13.81 11.19
N THR A 253 14.66 12.54 10.92
CA THR A 253 14.98 11.86 9.65
C THR A 253 14.38 12.61 8.46
N PHE A 254 13.10 13.00 8.54
CA PHE A 254 12.45 13.77 7.49
C PHE A 254 13.14 15.12 7.24
N ILE A 255 13.49 15.87 8.31
CA ILE A 255 14.22 17.14 8.21
C ILE A 255 15.56 16.92 7.50
N GLN A 256 16.30 15.88 7.85
CA GLN A 256 17.59 15.56 7.23
C GLN A 256 17.42 15.22 5.74
N THR A 257 16.42 14.39 5.39
CA THR A 257 16.13 14.03 4.00
C THR A 257 15.85 15.26 3.15
N VAL A 258 15.05 16.21 3.67
CA VAL A 258 14.75 17.46 2.97
C VAL A 258 15.99 18.35 2.87
N ALA A 259 16.76 18.46 3.94
CA ALA A 259 18.00 19.25 3.95
C ALA A 259 18.99 18.78 2.89
N ASP A 260 19.18 17.46 2.80
CA ASP A 260 20.05 16.83 1.80
C ASP A 260 19.53 17.07 0.36
N GLY A 261 18.25 16.81 0.13
CA GLY A 261 17.65 16.92 -1.19
C GLY A 261 17.54 18.37 -1.70
N ARG A 262 17.25 19.31 -0.83
CA ARG A 262 17.14 20.74 -1.16
C ARG A 262 18.46 21.52 -1.03
N ASN A 263 19.53 20.87 -0.61
CA ASN A 263 20.83 21.51 -0.33
C ASN A 263 20.70 22.70 0.65
N MET A 264 19.86 22.49 1.68
CA MET A 264 19.64 23.43 2.78
C MET A 264 20.34 22.94 4.04
N SER A 265 20.62 23.85 4.98
CA SER A 265 21.07 23.41 6.29
C SER A 265 19.91 22.77 7.08
N VAL A 266 20.23 21.80 7.94
CA VAL A 266 19.26 21.15 8.83
C VAL A 266 18.50 22.17 9.69
N ASP A 267 19.18 23.24 10.13
CA ASP A 267 18.54 24.28 10.95
C ASP A 267 17.55 25.14 10.16
N GLU A 268 17.83 25.44 8.89
CA GLU A 268 16.87 26.11 7.99
C GLU A 268 15.63 25.25 7.79
N VAL A 269 15.80 23.97 7.47
CA VAL A 269 14.66 23.06 7.30
C VAL A 269 13.89 22.89 8.60
N ARG A 270 14.59 22.76 9.74
CA ARG A 270 13.94 22.65 11.07
C ARG A 270 13.08 23.87 11.40
N ALA A 271 13.49 25.06 11.00
CA ALA A 271 12.69 26.26 11.17
C ALA A 271 11.41 26.26 10.32
N LEU A 272 11.40 25.54 9.19
CA LEU A 272 10.24 25.35 8.32
C LEU A 272 9.39 24.12 8.69
N ALA A 273 9.91 23.21 9.51
CA ALA A 273 9.27 21.95 9.90
C ALA A 273 8.22 22.15 10.99
N THR A 274 7.19 22.92 10.68
CA THR A 274 6.09 23.25 11.61
C THR A 274 4.90 22.29 11.50
N GLY A 275 4.93 21.34 10.54
CA GLY A 275 3.80 20.49 10.20
C GLY A 275 2.71 21.19 9.37
N LEU A 276 2.86 22.48 9.07
CA LEU A 276 1.93 23.26 8.25
C LEU A 276 2.43 23.37 6.82
N THR A 277 1.49 23.48 5.88
CA THR A 277 1.81 23.77 4.47
C THR A 277 2.11 25.24 4.28
N PHE A 278 2.93 25.54 3.29
CA PHE A 278 3.15 26.85 2.72
C PHE A 278 2.35 27.00 1.42
N THR A 279 2.09 28.23 0.98
CA THR A 279 1.66 28.49 -0.39
C THR A 279 2.84 28.27 -1.34
N GLY A 280 2.56 28.05 -2.65
CA GLY A 280 3.65 27.94 -3.63
C GLY A 280 4.55 29.17 -3.65
N ASP A 281 3.98 30.37 -3.53
CA ASP A 281 4.76 31.63 -3.45
C ASP A 281 5.71 31.67 -2.27
N ASP A 282 5.28 31.17 -1.13
CA ASP A 282 6.13 31.16 0.07
C ASP A 282 7.15 30.01 0.02
N ALA A 283 6.79 28.89 -0.62
CA ALA A 283 7.70 27.78 -0.84
C ALA A 283 8.88 28.15 -1.75
N VAL A 284 8.63 28.95 -2.78
CA VAL A 284 9.72 29.49 -3.63
C VAL A 284 10.62 30.44 -2.83
N LYS A 285 10.03 31.30 -1.99
CA LYS A 285 10.81 32.25 -1.17
C LYS A 285 11.69 31.57 -0.10
N ASN A 286 11.20 30.46 0.46
CA ASN A 286 11.88 29.76 1.54
C ASN A 286 12.74 28.58 1.08
N GLY A 287 12.81 28.31 -0.23
CA GLY A 287 13.67 27.29 -0.81
C GLY A 287 13.06 25.87 -0.88
N LEU A 288 11.78 25.70 -0.47
CA LEU A 288 11.09 24.43 -0.58
C LEU A 288 10.62 24.12 -2.02
N ALA A 289 10.51 25.13 -2.89
CA ALA A 289 10.30 24.99 -4.33
C ALA A 289 11.24 25.95 -5.07
N ASP A 290 11.39 25.73 -6.38
CA ASP A 290 12.33 26.48 -7.18
C ASP A 290 11.61 27.59 -8.00
N GLU A 291 10.45 27.29 -8.59
CA GLU A 291 9.76 28.20 -9.48
C GLU A 291 8.24 27.99 -9.48
N ILE A 292 7.52 29.06 -9.79
CA ILE A 292 6.08 28.99 -10.11
C ILE A 292 5.92 28.58 -11.55
N GLY A 293 5.22 27.45 -11.80
CA GLY A 293 4.99 26.96 -13.15
C GLY A 293 3.96 25.86 -13.20
N THR A 294 3.67 25.45 -14.43
CA THR A 294 2.70 24.43 -14.79
C THR A 294 3.36 23.04 -14.90
N LYS A 295 2.56 22.03 -15.26
CA LYS A 295 3.08 20.69 -15.61
C LYS A 295 3.93 20.77 -16.89
N GLU A 296 3.48 21.56 -17.85
CA GLU A 296 4.12 21.76 -19.14
C GLU A 296 5.50 22.43 -18.97
N ASP A 297 5.61 23.43 -18.09
CA ASP A 297 6.90 24.07 -17.74
C ASP A 297 7.87 23.05 -17.13
N ALA A 298 7.38 22.17 -16.27
CA ALA A 298 8.18 21.11 -15.67
C ALA A 298 8.67 20.08 -16.70
N ILE A 299 7.83 19.72 -17.67
CA ILE A 299 8.22 18.81 -18.76
C ILE A 299 9.26 19.46 -19.66
N GLU A 300 9.05 20.71 -20.07
CA GLU A 300 10.01 21.45 -20.88
C GLU A 300 11.36 21.59 -20.16
N TYR A 301 11.31 21.90 -18.88
CA TYR A 301 12.53 22.03 -18.07
C TYR A 301 13.27 20.69 -17.90
N ALA A 302 12.54 19.58 -17.72
CA ALA A 302 13.12 18.25 -17.64
C ALA A 302 13.81 17.86 -18.96
N ALA A 303 13.17 18.13 -20.09
CA ALA A 303 13.75 17.92 -21.41
C ALA A 303 14.99 18.80 -21.63
N MET A 304 14.95 20.06 -21.21
CA MET A 304 16.09 20.98 -21.26
C MET A 304 17.27 20.48 -20.44
N LEU A 305 17.04 20.01 -19.21
CA LEU A 305 18.11 19.46 -18.37
C LEU A 305 18.75 18.20 -19.00
N ALA A 306 17.96 17.42 -19.74
CA ALA A 306 18.45 16.27 -20.50
C ALA A 306 19.13 16.65 -21.83
N GLY A 307 19.20 17.94 -22.19
CA GLY A 307 19.84 18.44 -23.42
C GLY A 307 18.94 18.51 -24.64
N HIS A 308 17.59 18.39 -24.49
CA HIS A 308 16.59 18.32 -25.55
C HIS A 308 15.50 19.39 -25.37
N SER A 309 15.78 20.64 -25.73
CA SER A 309 14.83 21.77 -25.50
C SER A 309 13.67 21.86 -26.50
N SER A 310 13.69 21.14 -27.64
CA SER A 310 12.69 21.30 -28.68
C SER A 310 12.35 20.02 -29.46
N ASP A 311 13.00 18.92 -29.17
CA ASP A 311 12.86 17.63 -29.88
C ASP A 311 12.59 16.49 -28.86
N TYR A 312 11.57 16.67 -28.06
CA TYR A 312 11.15 15.66 -27.07
C TYR A 312 9.67 15.32 -27.22
N GLU A 313 9.33 14.13 -26.74
CA GLU A 313 7.97 13.65 -26.60
C GLU A 313 7.66 13.42 -25.12
N THR A 314 6.40 13.18 -24.79
CA THR A 314 5.96 12.97 -23.42
C THR A 314 5.13 11.71 -23.31
N VAL A 315 5.38 10.87 -22.30
CA VAL A 315 4.58 9.70 -22.00
C VAL A 315 4.21 9.68 -20.51
N ASN A 316 2.96 9.33 -20.20
CA ASN A 316 2.59 9.02 -18.81
C ASN A 316 2.89 7.55 -18.54
N LEU A 317 3.80 7.27 -17.61
CA LEU A 317 4.01 5.91 -17.13
C LEU A 317 2.90 5.60 -16.12
N ARG A 318 2.03 4.67 -16.50
CA ARG A 318 0.97 4.17 -15.60
C ARG A 318 1.29 2.75 -15.20
N GLN A 319 1.08 2.46 -13.92
CA GLN A 319 1.09 1.07 -13.48
C GLN A 319 -0.18 0.39 -14.03
N HIS A 320 -0.03 -0.75 -14.67
CA HIS A 320 -1.17 -1.57 -15.04
C HIS A 320 -1.82 -2.09 -13.75
N SER A 321 -3.04 -1.68 -13.49
CA SER A 321 -3.81 -2.32 -12.43
C SER A 321 -4.16 -3.73 -12.90
N SER A 322 -3.90 -4.72 -12.06
CA SER A 322 -4.40 -6.10 -12.28
C SER A 322 -5.94 -6.13 -12.40
N ASP A 323 -6.61 -5.07 -11.99
CA ASP A 323 -8.06 -4.89 -12.04
C ASP A 323 -8.59 -4.79 -13.48
N ASP A 324 -7.83 -4.21 -14.42
CA ASP A 324 -8.24 -4.09 -15.82
C ASP A 324 -8.30 -5.46 -16.50
N ILE A 325 -7.32 -6.33 -16.20
CA ILE A 325 -7.30 -7.71 -16.71
C ILE A 325 -8.28 -8.60 -15.94
N SER A 326 -8.43 -8.40 -14.63
CA SER A 326 -9.40 -9.14 -13.82
C SER A 326 -10.83 -8.84 -14.26
N THR A 327 -11.14 -7.59 -14.58
CA THR A 327 -12.44 -7.19 -15.13
C THR A 327 -12.74 -7.89 -16.45
N LEU A 328 -11.74 -8.03 -17.34
CA LEU A 328 -11.89 -8.78 -18.58
C LEU A 328 -12.09 -10.28 -18.33
N ILE A 329 -11.33 -10.86 -17.39
CA ILE A 329 -11.44 -12.27 -16.97
C ILE A 329 -12.80 -12.53 -16.34
N ASP A 330 -13.31 -11.64 -15.50
CA ASP A 330 -14.63 -11.74 -14.87
C ASP A 330 -15.76 -11.67 -15.91
N LEU A 331 -15.68 -10.76 -16.87
CA LEU A 331 -16.61 -10.66 -18.00
C LEU A 331 -16.62 -11.96 -18.84
N ILE A 332 -15.47 -12.58 -19.05
CA ILE A 332 -15.35 -13.86 -19.77
C ILE A 332 -15.84 -15.03 -18.92
N SER A 333 -15.56 -15.04 -17.60
CA SER A 333 -15.87 -16.14 -16.70
C SER A 333 -17.35 -16.26 -16.32
N GLU A 334 -18.09 -15.15 -16.29
CA GLU A 334 -19.51 -15.13 -15.93
C GLU A 334 -20.44 -15.79 -16.96
N ASN A 335 -19.92 -16.36 -18.04
CA ASN A 335 -20.65 -17.11 -19.08
C ASN A 335 -21.93 -16.40 -19.59
N LYS A 336 -22.02 -15.08 -19.47
CA LYS A 336 -23.01 -14.24 -20.12
C LYS A 336 -22.60 -14.11 -21.57
N SER A 337 -23.53 -14.26 -22.49
CA SER A 337 -23.30 -14.00 -23.90
C SER A 337 -22.87 -12.54 -24.07
N ILE A 338 -21.57 -12.30 -24.03
CA ILE A 338 -20.98 -10.98 -24.26
C ILE A 338 -21.25 -10.64 -25.72
N SER A 339 -21.97 -9.56 -25.98
CA SER A 339 -22.15 -9.09 -27.35
C SER A 339 -20.80 -8.62 -27.91
N ALA A 340 -20.61 -8.74 -29.23
CA ALA A 340 -19.41 -8.25 -29.90
C ALA A 340 -19.15 -6.76 -29.60
N ASP A 341 -20.20 -5.97 -29.40
CA ASP A 341 -20.13 -4.55 -29.08
C ASP A 341 -19.63 -4.31 -27.63
N GLN A 342 -20.04 -5.15 -26.67
CA GLN A 342 -19.56 -5.06 -25.29
C GLN A 342 -18.08 -5.45 -25.18
N LEU A 343 -17.67 -6.50 -25.90
CA LEU A 343 -16.27 -6.91 -25.96
C LEU A 343 -15.42 -5.83 -26.66
N ALA A 344 -15.90 -5.27 -27.76
CA ALA A 344 -15.21 -4.19 -28.47
C ALA A 344 -15.10 -2.91 -27.61
N SER A 345 -16.11 -2.60 -26.80
CA SER A 345 -16.06 -1.47 -25.88
C SER A 345 -15.05 -1.68 -24.75
N ALA A 346 -15.06 -2.88 -24.13
CA ALA A 346 -14.10 -3.26 -23.08
C ALA A 346 -12.66 -3.29 -23.63
N LEU A 347 -12.45 -3.84 -24.82
CA LEU A 347 -11.14 -3.85 -25.47
C LEU A 347 -10.65 -2.42 -25.80
N LYS A 348 -11.55 -1.55 -26.25
CA LYS A 348 -11.21 -0.15 -26.53
C LYS A 348 -10.88 0.63 -25.26
N GLU A 349 -11.56 0.32 -24.16
CA GLU A 349 -11.26 0.89 -22.85
C GLU A 349 -9.91 0.39 -22.33
N LEU A 350 -9.61 -0.90 -22.46
CA LEU A 350 -8.31 -1.48 -22.13
C LEU A 350 -7.19 -0.93 -23.03
N GLU A 351 -7.48 -0.71 -24.33
CA GLU A 351 -6.56 -0.01 -25.24
C GLU A 351 -6.32 1.44 -24.80
N SER A 352 -7.38 2.16 -24.38
CA SER A 352 -7.27 3.56 -23.95
C SER A 352 -6.57 3.70 -22.61
N ASN A 353 -6.62 2.67 -21.77
CA ASN A 353 -5.95 2.60 -20.47
C ASN A 353 -4.54 1.96 -20.58
N GLY A 354 -4.11 1.61 -21.80
CA GLY A 354 -2.80 0.99 -22.04
C GLY A 354 -2.65 -0.46 -21.56
N SER A 355 -3.77 -1.13 -21.17
CA SER A 355 -3.73 -2.50 -20.64
C SER A 355 -3.53 -3.58 -21.71
N ILE A 356 -3.71 -3.26 -23.00
CA ILE A 356 -3.41 -4.15 -24.14
C ILE A 356 -2.87 -3.33 -25.33
N ALA A 357 -1.89 -3.90 -26.02
CA ALA A 357 -1.37 -3.33 -27.26
C ALA A 357 -2.33 -3.54 -28.46
N LYS A 358 -2.34 -2.61 -29.42
CA LYS A 358 -3.02 -2.76 -30.70
C LYS A 358 -2.42 -3.88 -31.53
#